data_a62f27c25a1318a726b6f6f8230d1f58
#
_entry.id   a62f27c25a1318a726b6f6f8230d1f58
#
_cell.length_a   1.000
_cell.length_b   1.000
_cell.length_c   1.000
_cell.angle_alpha   90.00
_cell.angle_beta   90.00
_cell.angle_gamma   90.00
#
_symmetry.space_group_name_H-M   'P 1'
#
loop_
_entity.id
_entity.type
_entity.pdbx_description
1 polymer ?
#
loop_
_entity_poly.entity_id
_entity_poly.type
_entity_poly.pdbx_seq_one_letter_code
_entity_poly.pdbx_strand_id
1 'polypeptide(L)'
;MSNSSIDKVTLRVIGGAFDSIAKEMAHVLYRMSNSSIIRESEDIGCGIFDATGQELCESETSPMHIGSLPFYIRGFMRKLEGKIFDGDIIIHNHPYHGASHTPDLAVAVPIFYENQLIGFSAATAHLVDTGAAAPGLNIDLIDLFAEGTIYDSIKLYEKGVRNEAVWSILQDSVRTPSHNAADIEAMIASTLRGKKRFLELISRYGKDTVIGAANFWMDYSEKRLRSEIEKIPDGEYSAESWL
;
A
#
# COMPACT_ATOMS: atom_id res chain seq x y z
N MET A 1 9.97 11.91 -31.16
CA MET A 1 9.98 10.76 -30.23
C MET A 1 9.02 9.76 -30.81
N SER A 2 9.49 8.58 -31.22
CA SER A 2 8.66 7.58 -31.93
C SER A 2 7.62 7.05 -30.98
N ASN A 3 6.35 7.32 -31.27
CA ASN A 3 5.19 6.72 -30.63
C ASN A 3 5.07 5.27 -31.11
N SER A 4 6.01 4.39 -30.72
CA SER A 4 5.85 2.95 -30.96
C SER A 4 4.75 2.49 -30.02
N SER A 5 3.54 2.33 -30.56
CA SER A 5 2.43 1.77 -29.80
C SER A 5 2.84 0.39 -29.29
N ILE A 6 2.82 0.21 -27.98
CA ILE A 6 3.06 -1.10 -27.35
C ILE A 6 2.03 -2.08 -27.93
N ASP A 7 2.48 -3.25 -28.37
CA ASP A 7 1.58 -4.24 -28.92
C ASP A 7 0.63 -4.82 -27.87
N LYS A 8 -0.55 -5.27 -28.33
CA LYS A 8 -1.64 -5.72 -27.44
C LYS A 8 -1.27 -6.94 -26.60
N VAL A 9 -0.37 -7.80 -27.06
CA VAL A 9 0.06 -8.99 -26.32
C VAL A 9 0.95 -8.56 -25.18
N THR A 10 1.92 -7.68 -25.41
CA THR A 10 2.81 -7.10 -24.40
C THR A 10 2.00 -6.34 -23.34
N LEU A 11 1.02 -5.51 -23.74
CA LEU A 11 0.11 -4.84 -22.80
C LEU A 11 -0.62 -5.84 -21.88
N ARG A 12 -1.16 -6.91 -22.45
CA ARG A 12 -1.88 -7.94 -21.70
C ARG A 12 -0.95 -8.68 -20.71
N VAL A 13 0.25 -9.02 -21.16
CA VAL A 13 1.25 -9.72 -20.32
C VAL A 13 1.70 -8.85 -19.17
N ILE A 14 1.97 -7.55 -19.40
CA ILE A 14 2.38 -6.63 -18.34
C ILE A 14 1.23 -6.40 -17.35
N GLY A 15 -0.02 -6.22 -17.82
CA GLY A 15 -1.18 -6.11 -16.94
C GLY A 15 -1.37 -7.34 -16.05
N GLY A 16 -1.28 -8.55 -16.62
CA GLY A 16 -1.34 -9.79 -15.83
C GLY A 16 -0.15 -9.96 -14.87
N ALA A 17 1.02 -9.37 -15.20
CA ALA A 17 2.16 -9.35 -14.29
C ALA A 17 1.92 -8.41 -13.09
N PHE A 18 1.27 -7.27 -13.28
CA PHE A 18 0.87 -6.38 -12.17
C PHE A 18 -0.04 -7.11 -11.19
N ASP A 19 -1.11 -7.74 -11.65
CA ASP A 19 -2.02 -8.54 -10.81
C ASP A 19 -1.25 -9.64 -10.06
N SER A 20 -0.33 -10.32 -10.74
CA SER A 20 0.48 -11.37 -10.13
C SER A 20 1.40 -10.83 -9.04
N ILE A 21 1.97 -9.64 -9.23
CA ILE A 21 2.84 -8.99 -8.23
C ILE A 21 2.04 -8.69 -6.96
N ALA A 22 0.86 -8.08 -7.07
CA ALA A 22 0.01 -7.76 -5.92
C ALA A 22 -0.40 -9.03 -5.15
N LYS A 23 -0.78 -10.09 -5.86
CA LYS A 23 -1.10 -11.41 -5.25
C LYS A 23 0.10 -12.05 -4.56
N GLU A 24 1.30 -11.98 -5.16
CA GLU A 24 2.53 -12.47 -4.52
C GLU A 24 2.83 -11.68 -3.24
N MET A 25 2.64 -10.36 -3.24
CA MET A 25 2.84 -9.50 -2.07
C MET A 25 1.90 -9.91 -0.93
N ALA A 26 0.61 -10.03 -1.19
CA ALA A 26 -0.37 -10.46 -0.21
C ALA A 26 -0.04 -11.87 0.33
N HIS A 27 0.34 -12.80 -0.55
CA HIS A 27 0.73 -14.14 -0.16
C HIS A 27 1.94 -14.17 0.78
N VAL A 28 2.96 -13.35 0.53
CA VAL A 28 4.13 -13.20 1.42
C VAL A 28 3.66 -12.66 2.78
N LEU A 29 2.81 -11.64 2.78
CA LEU A 29 2.35 -10.98 4.00
C LEU A 29 1.60 -11.95 4.92
N TYR A 30 0.51 -12.56 4.46
CA TYR A 30 -0.27 -13.42 5.34
C TYR A 30 0.43 -14.74 5.71
N ARG A 31 1.37 -15.22 4.88
CA ARG A 31 2.16 -16.41 5.21
C ARG A 31 3.24 -16.16 6.26
N MET A 32 3.80 -14.97 6.31
CA MET A 32 4.87 -14.62 7.25
C MET A 32 4.36 -14.01 8.55
N SER A 33 3.15 -13.46 8.55
CA SER A 33 2.55 -12.82 9.73
C SER A 33 2.20 -13.81 10.82
N ASN A 34 2.14 -13.32 12.05
CA ASN A 34 1.80 -14.08 13.24
C ASN A 34 0.36 -13.88 13.70
N SER A 35 -0.23 -12.71 13.46
CA SER A 35 -1.60 -12.40 13.89
C SER A 35 -2.66 -13.14 13.07
N SER A 36 -3.75 -13.57 13.72
CA SER A 36 -4.88 -14.20 13.05
C SER A 36 -5.65 -13.24 12.17
N ILE A 37 -5.67 -11.94 12.51
CA ILE A 37 -6.32 -10.90 11.68
C ILE A 37 -5.68 -10.85 10.30
N ILE A 38 -4.35 -10.91 10.22
CA ILE A 38 -3.63 -10.91 8.95
C ILE A 38 -3.73 -12.28 8.27
N ARG A 39 -3.52 -13.39 9.02
CA ARG A 39 -3.39 -14.73 8.43
C ARG A 39 -4.71 -15.38 8.04
N GLU A 40 -5.78 -15.13 8.80
CA GLU A 40 -7.04 -15.83 8.66
C GLU A 40 -8.14 -14.93 8.10
N SER A 41 -8.17 -13.65 8.53
CA SER A 41 -9.14 -12.69 8.02
C SER A 41 -8.64 -11.97 6.76
N GLU A 42 -7.35 -12.09 6.42
CA GLU A 42 -6.69 -11.38 5.31
C GLU A 42 -6.98 -9.87 5.33
N ASP A 43 -7.01 -9.27 6.55
CA ASP A 43 -7.26 -7.85 6.73
C ASP A 43 -6.01 -7.03 6.39
N ILE A 44 -5.73 -7.03 5.10
CA ILE A 44 -4.55 -6.48 4.46
C ILE A 44 -4.88 -5.85 3.11
N GLY A 45 -4.00 -4.97 2.64
CA GLY A 45 -3.93 -4.47 1.27
C GLY A 45 -2.48 -4.44 0.79
N CYS A 46 -2.23 -4.81 -0.46
CA CYS A 46 -0.88 -4.78 -1.04
C CYS A 46 -0.97 -4.26 -2.48
N GLY A 47 -0.04 -3.36 -2.86
CA GLY A 47 -0.09 -2.81 -4.21
C GLY A 47 1.22 -2.18 -4.68
N ILE A 48 1.25 -1.89 -5.99
CA ILE A 48 2.29 -1.14 -6.67
C ILE A 48 1.71 0.17 -7.18
N PHE A 49 2.46 1.23 -7.04
CA PHE A 49 2.06 2.60 -7.35
C PHE A 49 3.10 3.26 -8.23
N ASP A 50 2.66 4.19 -9.07
CA ASP A 50 3.58 5.04 -9.83
C ASP A 50 4.23 6.11 -8.95
N ALA A 51 5.13 6.91 -9.54
CA ALA A 51 5.84 7.98 -8.84
C ALA A 51 4.93 9.13 -8.37
N THR A 52 3.68 9.19 -8.81
CA THR A 52 2.67 10.18 -8.38
C THR A 52 1.75 9.65 -7.28
N GLY A 53 1.89 8.36 -6.93
CA GLY A 53 1.05 7.67 -5.97
C GLY A 53 -0.27 7.17 -6.54
N GLN A 54 -0.37 7.04 -7.87
CA GLN A 54 -1.49 6.36 -8.53
C GLN A 54 -1.27 4.85 -8.49
N GLU A 55 -2.33 4.13 -8.22
CA GLU A 55 -2.31 2.68 -8.10
C GLU A 55 -2.26 2.00 -9.45
N LEU A 56 -1.30 1.09 -9.62
CA LEU A 56 -1.15 0.27 -10.83
C LEU A 56 -1.79 -1.10 -10.66
N CYS A 57 -1.73 -1.65 -9.46
CA CYS A 57 -2.39 -2.89 -9.07
C CYS A 57 -2.51 -2.99 -7.55
N GLU A 58 -3.53 -3.71 -7.11
CA GLU A 58 -3.80 -4.01 -5.71
C GLU A 58 -4.22 -5.48 -5.55
N SER A 59 -3.97 -6.05 -4.36
CA SER A 59 -4.44 -7.39 -4.02
C SER A 59 -5.94 -7.36 -3.72
N GLU A 60 -6.65 -8.37 -4.20
CA GLU A 60 -8.06 -8.60 -3.87
C GLU A 60 -8.17 -9.32 -2.51
N THR A 61 -7.99 -8.57 -1.42
CA THR A 61 -8.06 -9.06 -0.03
C THR A 61 -9.24 -8.43 0.71
N SER A 62 -9.04 -7.81 1.86
CA SER A 62 -10.12 -7.15 2.60
C SER A 62 -10.72 -5.98 1.83
N PRO A 63 -12.06 -5.92 1.64
CA PRO A 63 -12.72 -4.80 0.98
C PRO A 63 -12.44 -3.44 1.63
N MET A 64 -12.10 -3.42 2.92
CA MET A 64 -11.79 -2.18 3.66
C MET A 64 -10.50 -1.51 3.20
N HIS A 65 -9.57 -2.28 2.62
CA HIS A 65 -8.29 -1.77 2.14
C HIS A 65 -8.30 -1.42 0.65
N ILE A 66 -9.26 -1.94 -0.12
CA ILE A 66 -9.34 -1.70 -1.56
C ILE A 66 -9.45 -0.20 -1.86
N GLY A 67 -8.47 0.33 -2.61
CA GLY A 67 -8.38 1.73 -2.99
C GLY A 67 -7.94 2.67 -1.85
N SER A 68 -7.54 2.15 -0.68
CA SER A 68 -7.09 2.97 0.45
C SER A 68 -5.62 3.40 0.33
N LEU A 69 -4.75 2.51 -0.13
CA LEU A 69 -3.30 2.71 -0.18
C LEU A 69 -2.84 3.98 -0.94
N PRO A 70 -3.50 4.43 -2.04
CA PRO A 70 -3.14 5.70 -2.67
C PRO A 70 -3.22 6.91 -1.73
N PHE A 71 -4.10 6.88 -0.74
CA PHE A 71 -4.22 7.97 0.25
C PHE A 71 -3.04 7.97 1.23
N TYR A 72 -2.61 6.79 1.70
CA TYR A 72 -1.39 6.64 2.51
C TYR A 72 -0.16 7.17 1.77
N ILE A 73 0.01 6.76 0.50
CA ILE A 73 1.16 7.16 -0.31
C ILE A 73 1.19 8.67 -0.51
N ARG A 74 0.07 9.28 -0.88
CA ARG A 74 -0.03 10.74 -1.01
C ARG A 74 0.19 11.46 0.32
N GLY A 75 -0.22 10.85 1.44
CA GLY A 75 0.02 11.36 2.79
C GLY A 75 1.53 11.51 3.07
N PHE A 76 2.30 10.42 2.92
CA PHE A 76 3.73 10.46 3.20
C PHE A 76 4.53 11.22 2.13
N MET A 77 4.11 11.21 0.86
CA MET A 77 4.76 12.01 -0.19
C MET A 77 4.73 13.50 0.14
N ARG A 78 3.60 14.01 0.62
CA ARG A 78 3.49 15.41 1.06
C ARG A 78 4.43 15.73 2.22
N LYS A 79 4.47 14.86 3.23
CA LYS A 79 5.27 15.09 4.44
C LYS A 79 6.77 14.93 4.20
N LEU A 80 7.14 14.01 3.33
CA LEU A 80 8.53 13.68 3.01
C LEU A 80 8.99 14.24 1.65
N GLU A 81 8.35 15.31 1.17
CA GLU A 81 8.73 15.95 -0.10
C GLU A 81 10.22 16.25 -0.16
N GLY A 82 10.88 15.78 -1.21
CA GLY A 82 12.34 15.92 -1.40
C GLY A 82 13.22 15.10 -0.45
N LYS A 83 12.63 14.26 0.41
CA LYS A 83 13.34 13.47 1.43
C LYS A 83 13.14 11.96 1.29
N ILE A 84 12.63 11.49 0.16
CA ILE A 84 12.46 10.06 -0.12
C ILE A 84 13.66 9.58 -0.92
N PHE A 85 14.34 8.55 -0.42
CA PHE A 85 15.57 8.00 -1.00
C PHE A 85 15.46 6.50 -1.21
N ASP A 86 16.30 5.95 -2.10
CA ASP A 86 16.39 4.49 -2.23
C ASP A 86 16.89 3.85 -0.93
N GLY A 87 16.28 2.72 -0.58
CA GLY A 87 16.52 2.04 0.69
C GLY A 87 15.69 2.55 1.87
N ASP A 88 14.88 3.60 1.69
CA ASP A 88 13.91 4.01 2.72
C ASP A 88 12.82 2.95 2.88
N ILE A 89 12.35 2.77 4.13
CA ILE A 89 11.11 2.07 4.46
C ILE A 89 10.31 3.02 5.34
N ILE A 90 9.12 3.36 4.88
CA ILE A 90 8.27 4.38 5.49
C ILE A 90 7.07 3.67 6.13
N ILE A 91 6.74 4.05 7.37
CA ILE A 91 5.51 3.63 8.05
C ILE A 91 4.56 4.81 8.21
N HIS A 92 3.25 4.52 8.13
CA HIS A 92 2.22 5.52 8.23
C HIS A 92 0.89 4.91 8.68
N ASN A 93 0.23 5.53 9.67
CA ASN A 93 -1.11 5.15 10.13
C ASN A 93 -1.96 6.33 10.60
N HIS A 94 -1.65 7.56 10.15
CA HIS A 94 -2.41 8.75 10.59
C HIS A 94 -3.69 8.91 9.78
N PRO A 95 -4.92 8.77 10.38
CA PRO A 95 -6.18 8.77 9.64
C PRO A 95 -6.45 10.05 8.85
N TYR A 96 -6.15 11.22 9.39
CA TYR A 96 -6.33 12.50 8.67
C TYR A 96 -5.31 12.75 7.56
N HIS A 97 -4.31 11.86 7.43
CA HIS A 97 -3.28 11.95 6.38
C HIS A 97 -3.27 10.76 5.42
N GLY A 98 -4.30 9.92 5.47
CA GLY A 98 -4.49 8.87 4.46
C GLY A 98 -4.84 7.49 4.99
N ALA A 99 -4.59 7.19 6.27
CA ALA A 99 -4.98 5.90 6.85
C ALA A 99 -6.50 5.83 7.06
N SER A 100 -7.06 4.63 7.10
CA SER A 100 -8.45 4.36 7.46
C SER A 100 -8.71 4.64 8.93
N HIS A 101 -7.93 4.03 9.80
CA HIS A 101 -7.87 4.25 11.25
C HIS A 101 -6.46 3.89 11.77
N THR A 102 -6.17 4.23 13.04
CA THR A 102 -4.82 4.07 13.60
C THR A 102 -4.29 2.62 13.61
N PRO A 103 -5.10 1.57 13.85
CA PRO A 103 -4.64 0.19 13.77
C PRO A 103 -4.17 -0.27 12.38
N ASP A 104 -4.63 0.37 11.30
CA ASP A 104 -4.22 0.04 9.94
C ASP A 104 -2.88 0.71 9.62
N LEU A 105 -1.79 0.01 9.94
CA LEU A 105 -0.44 0.47 9.61
C LEU A 105 -0.12 0.17 8.15
N ALA A 106 0.36 1.17 7.43
CA ALA A 106 0.97 0.97 6.12
C ALA A 106 2.50 0.97 6.21
N VAL A 107 3.11 0.10 5.41
CA VAL A 107 4.55 0.07 5.11
C VAL A 107 4.73 0.33 3.63
N ALA A 108 5.60 1.26 3.27
CA ALA A 108 5.90 1.57 1.87
C ALA A 108 7.40 1.65 1.62
N VAL A 109 7.82 1.15 0.46
CA VAL A 109 9.18 1.26 -0.03
C VAL A 109 9.19 1.97 -1.39
N PRO A 110 10.03 3.00 -1.58
CA PRO A 110 10.18 3.64 -2.87
C PRO A 110 10.93 2.72 -3.85
N ILE A 111 10.52 2.78 -5.10
CA ILE A 111 11.15 2.04 -6.19
C ILE A 111 11.95 3.03 -7.03
N PHE A 112 13.27 2.90 -6.99
CA PHE A 112 14.18 3.67 -7.79
C PHE A 112 14.72 2.83 -8.95
N TYR A 113 14.85 3.45 -10.12
CA TYR A 113 15.52 2.91 -11.28
C TYR A 113 16.43 3.98 -11.88
N GLU A 114 17.72 3.69 -12.06
CA GLU A 114 18.73 4.66 -12.55
C GLU A 114 18.70 5.99 -11.78
N ASN A 115 18.63 5.93 -10.45
CA ASN A 115 18.53 7.06 -9.52
C ASN A 115 17.26 7.93 -9.66
N GLN A 116 16.26 7.48 -10.41
CA GLN A 116 14.97 8.14 -10.53
C GLN A 116 13.93 7.37 -9.73
N LEU A 117 13.13 8.07 -8.93
CA LEU A 117 11.94 7.49 -8.31
C LEU A 117 10.91 7.19 -9.41
N ILE A 118 10.53 5.93 -9.53
CA ILE A 118 9.58 5.46 -10.56
C ILE A 118 8.28 4.92 -9.98
N GLY A 119 8.20 4.75 -8.66
CA GLY A 119 7.00 4.27 -8.00
C GLY A 119 7.23 3.85 -6.56
N PHE A 120 6.22 3.19 -6.02
CA PHE A 120 6.23 2.65 -4.67
C PHE A 120 5.66 1.23 -4.65
N SER A 121 6.14 0.43 -3.72
CA SER A 121 5.49 -0.82 -3.31
C SER A 121 5.00 -0.63 -1.89
N ALA A 122 3.73 -0.88 -1.61
CA ALA A 122 3.16 -0.66 -0.30
C ALA A 122 2.27 -1.82 0.14
N ALA A 123 2.18 -1.99 1.45
CA ALA A 123 1.25 -2.90 2.10
C ALA A 123 0.64 -2.20 3.31
N THR A 124 -0.62 -2.48 3.59
CA THR A 124 -1.29 -2.12 4.85
C THR A 124 -1.82 -3.37 5.52
N ALA A 125 -1.88 -3.35 6.84
CA ALA A 125 -2.46 -4.43 7.63
C ALA A 125 -3.03 -3.90 8.94
N HIS A 126 -4.13 -4.49 9.37
CA HIS A 126 -4.69 -4.24 10.70
C HIS A 126 -3.81 -4.91 11.77
N LEU A 127 -3.15 -4.09 12.60
CA LEU A 127 -2.34 -4.60 13.70
C LEU A 127 -3.20 -4.89 14.93
N VAL A 128 -2.90 -6.00 15.61
CA VAL A 128 -3.64 -6.44 16.81
C VAL A 128 -3.51 -5.44 17.96
N ASP A 129 -2.37 -4.78 18.12
CA ASP A 129 -2.11 -3.84 19.20
C ASP A 129 -1.28 -2.64 18.70
N THR A 130 -1.84 -1.47 18.81
CA THR A 130 -1.21 -0.18 18.49
C THR A 130 -0.93 0.66 19.72
N GLY A 131 -1.04 0.07 20.92
CA GLY A 131 -0.91 0.79 22.18
C GLY A 131 -2.18 1.54 22.62
N ALA A 132 -3.34 1.15 22.08
CA ALA A 132 -4.66 1.64 22.50
C ALA A 132 -5.01 1.25 23.94
N ALA A 133 -6.16 1.71 24.44
CA ALA A 133 -6.68 1.34 25.77
C ALA A 133 -6.89 -0.18 25.91
N ALA A 134 -7.26 -0.85 24.84
CA ALA A 134 -7.35 -2.31 24.71
C ALA A 134 -6.81 -2.75 23.35
N PRO A 135 -6.26 -3.98 23.21
CA PRO A 135 -5.86 -4.51 21.91
C PRO A 135 -7.08 -4.85 21.05
N GLY A 136 -6.90 -4.86 19.73
CA GLY A 136 -7.94 -5.12 18.75
C GLY A 136 -8.79 -3.90 18.43
N LEU A 137 -9.90 -4.14 17.70
CA LEU A 137 -10.85 -3.10 17.35
C LEU A 137 -11.68 -2.69 18.57
N ASN A 138 -11.66 -1.41 18.93
CA ASN A 138 -12.48 -0.84 19.99
C ASN A 138 -13.38 0.26 19.42
N ILE A 139 -14.66 -0.04 19.27
CA ILE A 139 -15.68 0.86 18.71
C ILE A 139 -16.20 1.92 19.67
N ASP A 140 -15.85 1.80 20.97
CA ASP A 140 -16.30 2.74 22.00
C ASP A 140 -15.34 3.93 22.18
N LEU A 141 -14.26 3.99 21.39
CA LEU A 141 -13.31 5.10 21.43
C LEU A 141 -13.91 6.35 20.79
N ILE A 142 -13.75 7.49 21.47
CA ILE A 142 -14.36 8.76 21.09
C ILE A 142 -13.41 9.74 20.42
N ASP A 143 -12.12 9.42 20.40
CA ASP A 143 -11.11 10.25 19.76
C ASP A 143 -9.94 9.39 19.21
N LEU A 144 -9.25 9.96 18.23
CA LEU A 144 -8.13 9.35 17.53
C LEU A 144 -6.97 8.92 18.46
N PHE A 145 -6.68 9.70 19.50
CA PHE A 145 -5.52 9.43 20.35
C PHE A 145 -5.73 8.22 21.24
N ALA A 146 -6.96 7.83 21.49
CA ALA A 146 -7.31 6.64 22.23
C ALA A 146 -7.11 5.34 21.41
N GLU A 147 -6.99 5.43 20.06
CA GLU A 147 -6.75 4.29 19.17
C GLU A 147 -5.31 3.77 19.18
N GLY A 148 -4.39 4.49 19.83
CA GLY A 148 -3.00 4.07 19.99
C GLY A 148 -1.97 5.02 19.41
N THR A 149 -0.77 4.52 19.18
CA THR A 149 0.37 5.32 18.72
C THR A 149 0.25 5.68 17.25
N ILE A 150 0.38 6.97 16.94
CA ILE A 150 0.31 7.50 15.59
C ILE A 150 1.72 7.64 14.99
N TYR A 151 1.94 6.98 13.86
CA TYR A 151 3.15 7.09 13.05
C TYR A 151 2.83 7.85 11.76
N ASP A 152 3.06 9.16 11.78
CA ASP A 152 2.77 9.99 10.62
C ASP A 152 3.99 10.08 9.69
N SER A 153 4.08 9.17 8.73
CA SER A 153 5.12 9.17 7.68
C SER A 153 6.54 9.14 8.27
N ILE A 154 6.82 8.16 9.09
CA ILE A 154 8.11 8.00 9.77
C ILE A 154 8.96 6.98 9.01
N LYS A 155 10.26 7.27 8.86
CA LYS A 155 11.20 6.32 8.27
C LYS A 155 11.62 5.27 9.30
N LEU A 156 11.21 4.04 9.06
CA LEU A 156 11.64 2.86 9.81
C LEU A 156 13.05 2.42 9.41
N TYR A 157 13.38 2.65 8.12
CA TYR A 157 14.74 2.57 7.58
C TYR A 157 15.00 3.83 6.77
N GLU A 158 16.19 4.39 6.91
CA GLU A 158 16.66 5.51 6.10
C GLU A 158 17.86 5.08 5.28
N LYS A 159 17.72 5.08 3.93
CA LYS A 159 18.76 4.66 2.99
C LYS A 159 19.36 3.28 3.33
N GLY A 160 18.52 2.34 3.71
CA GLY A 160 18.90 0.99 4.09
C GLY A 160 19.39 0.81 5.53
N VAL A 161 19.50 1.90 6.31
CA VAL A 161 19.91 1.84 7.72
C VAL A 161 18.68 1.83 8.63
N ARG A 162 18.60 0.82 9.49
CA ARG A 162 17.50 0.67 10.47
C ARG A 162 17.51 1.80 11.47
N ASN A 163 16.34 2.39 11.73
CA ASN A 163 16.14 3.40 12.76
C ASN A 163 15.77 2.72 14.08
N GLU A 164 16.78 2.43 14.92
CA GLU A 164 16.59 1.71 16.16
C GLU A 164 15.69 2.46 17.15
N ALA A 165 15.69 3.80 17.15
CA ALA A 165 14.83 4.60 18.02
C ALA A 165 13.34 4.41 17.65
N VAL A 166 13.01 4.37 16.35
CA VAL A 166 11.64 4.12 15.88
C VAL A 166 11.21 2.69 16.20
N TRP A 167 12.11 1.71 16.01
CA TRP A 167 11.83 0.32 16.35
C TRP A 167 11.59 0.12 17.84
N SER A 168 12.36 0.81 18.69
CA SER A 168 12.15 0.78 20.15
C SER A 168 10.75 1.31 20.50
N ILE A 169 10.35 2.46 19.95
CA ILE A 169 9.01 3.02 20.17
C ILE A 169 7.91 2.05 19.73
N LEU A 170 8.05 1.45 18.56
CA LEU A 170 7.09 0.46 18.04
C LEU A 170 6.91 -0.74 18.99
N GLN A 171 8.00 -1.22 19.59
CA GLN A 171 7.98 -2.36 20.48
C GLN A 171 7.52 -1.99 21.90
N ASP A 172 7.99 -0.87 22.43
CA ASP A 172 7.71 -0.46 23.80
C ASP A 172 6.29 0.12 23.99
N SER A 173 5.63 0.50 22.88
CA SER A 173 4.26 1.05 22.90
C SER A 173 3.16 -0.01 22.95
N VAL A 174 3.48 -1.30 22.81
CA VAL A 174 2.49 -2.36 22.64
C VAL A 174 2.67 -3.49 23.68
N ARG A 175 1.60 -4.25 23.92
CA ARG A 175 1.60 -5.37 24.88
C ARG A 175 2.25 -6.64 24.35
N THR A 176 2.26 -6.81 23.02
CA THR A 176 2.79 -7.98 22.34
C THR A 176 3.88 -7.60 21.33
N PRO A 177 5.03 -7.06 21.78
CA PRO A 177 6.05 -6.47 20.91
C PRO A 177 6.62 -7.44 19.86
N SER A 178 6.83 -8.71 20.24
CA SER A 178 7.35 -9.73 19.31
C SER A 178 6.37 -10.07 18.17
N HIS A 179 5.06 -10.10 18.46
CA HIS A 179 4.04 -10.36 17.45
C HIS A 179 3.91 -9.18 16.49
N ASN A 180 3.81 -7.96 17.01
CA ASN A 180 3.76 -6.75 16.19
C ASN A 180 5.01 -6.59 15.31
N ALA A 181 6.20 -6.81 15.89
CA ALA A 181 7.43 -6.74 15.13
C ALA A 181 7.47 -7.74 13.97
N ALA A 182 7.02 -8.98 14.21
CA ALA A 182 6.95 -10.01 13.17
C ALA A 182 5.96 -9.65 12.05
N ASP A 183 4.80 -9.08 12.39
CA ASP A 183 3.82 -8.63 11.40
C ASP A 183 4.36 -7.45 10.57
N ILE A 184 5.03 -6.48 11.20
CA ILE A 184 5.69 -5.37 10.48
C ILE A 184 6.82 -5.89 9.58
N GLU A 185 7.63 -6.84 10.04
CA GLU A 185 8.67 -7.47 9.21
C GLU A 185 8.06 -8.25 8.03
N ALA A 186 6.91 -8.90 8.20
CA ALA A 186 6.17 -9.52 7.11
C ALA A 186 5.68 -8.50 6.08
N MET A 187 5.19 -7.33 6.53
CA MET A 187 4.83 -6.21 5.64
C MET A 187 6.04 -5.69 4.88
N ILE A 188 7.19 -5.53 5.53
CA ILE A 188 8.45 -5.15 4.89
C ILE A 188 8.84 -6.17 3.82
N ALA A 189 8.80 -7.47 4.14
CA ALA A 189 9.12 -8.54 3.20
C ALA A 189 8.20 -8.52 1.98
N SER A 190 6.89 -8.30 2.19
CA SER A 190 5.89 -8.14 1.15
C SER A 190 6.21 -6.97 0.21
N THR A 191 6.48 -5.78 0.77
CA THR A 191 6.79 -4.59 -0.02
C THR A 191 8.13 -4.72 -0.78
N LEU A 192 9.14 -5.32 -0.17
CA LEU A 192 10.41 -5.63 -0.85
C LEU A 192 10.23 -6.67 -1.98
N ARG A 193 9.32 -7.63 -1.80
CA ARG A 193 8.94 -8.58 -2.86
C ARG A 193 8.32 -7.84 -4.04
N GLY A 194 7.37 -6.95 -3.80
CA GLY A 194 6.74 -6.13 -4.83
C GLY A 194 7.75 -5.27 -5.58
N LYS A 195 8.61 -4.53 -4.87
CA LYS A 195 9.73 -3.76 -5.46
C LYS A 195 10.59 -4.63 -6.38
N LYS A 196 11.03 -5.79 -5.89
CA LYS A 196 11.88 -6.71 -6.65
C LYS A 196 11.19 -7.16 -7.94
N ARG A 197 9.94 -7.62 -7.86
CA ARG A 197 9.18 -8.12 -9.01
C ARG A 197 8.90 -7.02 -10.04
N PHE A 198 8.62 -5.80 -9.59
CA PHE A 198 8.42 -4.67 -10.49
C PHE A 198 9.71 -4.30 -11.24
N LEU A 199 10.87 -4.31 -10.56
CA LEU A 199 12.17 -4.08 -11.20
C LEU A 199 12.56 -5.21 -12.18
N GLU A 200 12.22 -6.47 -11.87
CA GLU A 200 12.40 -7.60 -12.80
C GLU A 200 11.56 -7.40 -14.08
N LEU A 201 10.33 -6.89 -13.94
CA LEU A 201 9.48 -6.58 -15.09
C LEU A 201 10.10 -5.47 -15.96
N ILE A 202 10.63 -4.41 -15.34
CA ILE A 202 11.35 -3.34 -16.02
C ILE A 202 12.61 -3.87 -16.72
N SER A 203 13.38 -4.71 -16.05
CA SER A 203 14.57 -5.34 -16.66
C SER A 203 14.23 -6.16 -17.90
N ARG A 204 13.06 -6.81 -17.92
CA ARG A 204 12.64 -7.68 -19.01
C ARG A 204 12.05 -6.92 -20.21
N TYR A 205 11.25 -5.88 -19.97
CA TYR A 205 10.49 -5.19 -21.03
C TYR A 205 10.97 -3.76 -21.30
N GLY A 206 11.86 -3.22 -20.47
CA GLY A 206 12.29 -1.84 -20.50
C GLY A 206 11.35 -0.91 -19.71
N LYS A 207 11.93 0.12 -19.07
CA LYS A 207 11.18 1.09 -18.25
C LYS A 207 10.03 1.74 -19.01
N ASP A 208 10.30 2.28 -20.20
CA ASP A 208 9.30 3.03 -20.97
C ASP A 208 8.12 2.15 -21.39
N THR A 209 8.37 0.88 -21.69
CA THR A 209 7.32 -0.09 -22.04
C THR A 209 6.45 -0.40 -20.82
N VAL A 210 7.05 -0.62 -19.66
CA VAL A 210 6.30 -0.94 -18.42
C VAL A 210 5.46 0.26 -17.97
N ILE A 211 6.04 1.46 -17.93
CA ILE A 211 5.32 2.68 -17.58
C ILE A 211 4.23 3.01 -18.62
N GLY A 212 4.53 2.85 -19.91
CA GLY A 212 3.54 3.02 -20.97
C GLY A 212 2.37 2.04 -20.85
N ALA A 213 2.62 0.79 -20.47
CA ALA A 213 1.57 -0.20 -20.20
C ALA A 213 0.74 0.16 -18.97
N ALA A 214 1.38 0.66 -17.90
CA ALA A 214 0.69 1.14 -16.70
C ALA A 214 -0.29 2.28 -17.05
N ASN A 215 0.17 3.30 -17.78
CA ASN A 215 -0.67 4.41 -18.23
C ASN A 215 -1.83 3.93 -19.11
N PHE A 216 -1.57 2.99 -20.01
CA PHE A 216 -2.63 2.40 -20.85
C PHE A 216 -3.72 1.72 -20.00
N TRP A 217 -3.33 0.95 -18.98
CA TRP A 217 -4.30 0.26 -18.12
C TRP A 217 -5.08 1.22 -17.23
N MET A 218 -4.47 2.29 -16.74
CA MET A 218 -5.18 3.36 -16.01
C MET A 218 -6.22 4.04 -16.91
N ASP A 219 -5.84 4.45 -18.14
CA ASP A 219 -6.74 5.06 -19.11
C ASP A 219 -7.88 4.10 -19.51
N TYR A 220 -7.56 2.81 -19.66
CA TYR A 220 -8.56 1.79 -19.97
C TYR A 220 -9.57 1.63 -18.83
N SER A 221 -9.10 1.57 -17.59
CA SER A 221 -9.95 1.45 -16.40
C SER A 221 -10.87 2.66 -16.24
N GLU A 222 -10.34 3.87 -16.43
CA GLU A 222 -11.15 5.09 -16.40
C GLU A 222 -12.26 5.06 -17.47
N LYS A 223 -11.91 4.75 -18.73
CA LYS A 223 -12.89 4.67 -19.82
C LYS A 223 -13.96 3.61 -19.56
N ARG A 224 -13.54 2.47 -19.01
CA ARG A 224 -14.46 1.39 -18.65
C ARG A 224 -15.44 1.82 -17.57
N LEU A 225 -14.95 2.43 -16.50
CA LEU A 225 -15.79 2.92 -15.40
C LEU A 225 -16.77 4.01 -15.88
N ARG A 226 -16.31 4.98 -16.67
CA ARG A 226 -17.18 6.00 -17.27
C ARG A 226 -18.28 5.38 -18.10
N SER A 227 -17.95 4.38 -18.92
CA SER A 227 -18.97 3.67 -19.75
C SER A 227 -19.99 2.89 -18.91
N GLU A 228 -19.64 2.43 -17.69
CA GLU A 228 -20.62 1.82 -16.80
C GLU A 228 -21.49 2.89 -16.09
N ILE A 229 -20.90 4.00 -15.69
CA ILE A 229 -21.64 5.14 -15.09
C ILE A 229 -22.66 5.73 -16.07
N GLU A 230 -22.30 5.86 -17.37
CA GLU A 230 -23.20 6.35 -18.42
C GLU A 230 -24.47 5.50 -18.60
N LYS A 231 -24.48 4.25 -18.13
CA LYS A 231 -25.66 3.38 -18.17
C LYS A 231 -26.66 3.65 -17.04
N ILE A 232 -26.24 4.38 -16.02
CA ILE A 232 -27.10 4.76 -14.90
C ILE A 232 -28.00 5.89 -15.39
N PRO A 233 -29.32 5.76 -15.37
CA PRO A 233 -30.21 6.82 -15.78
C PRO A 233 -30.01 8.09 -14.95
N ASP A 234 -30.15 9.27 -15.57
CA ASP A 234 -30.17 10.51 -14.82
C ASP A 234 -31.41 10.55 -13.92
N GLY A 235 -31.21 10.96 -12.66
CA GLY A 235 -32.31 10.99 -11.68
C GLY A 235 -31.82 11.26 -10.27
N GLU A 236 -32.77 11.39 -9.36
CA GLU A 236 -32.49 11.47 -7.93
C GLU A 236 -32.54 10.06 -7.32
N TYR A 237 -31.47 9.68 -6.64
CA TYR A 237 -31.36 8.39 -5.95
C TYR A 237 -31.25 8.65 -4.45
N SER A 238 -32.13 8.08 -3.66
CA SER A 238 -32.09 8.16 -2.20
C SER A 238 -31.97 6.78 -1.58
N ALA A 239 -31.19 6.67 -0.51
CA ALA A 239 -31.08 5.48 0.32
C ALA A 239 -30.93 5.87 1.79
N GLU A 240 -31.47 5.06 2.68
CA GLU A 240 -31.31 5.21 4.13
C GLU A 240 -30.73 3.92 4.70
N SER A 241 -29.79 4.05 5.64
CA SER A 241 -29.32 2.92 6.45
C SER A 241 -29.27 3.34 7.92
N TRP A 242 -29.57 2.40 8.79
CA TRP A 242 -29.58 2.60 10.24
C TRP A 242 -28.54 1.66 10.86
N LEU A 243 -27.71 2.19 11.76
CA LEU A 243 -26.73 1.45 12.56
C LEU A 243 -27.26 1.24 13.97
#